data_e4a11f2d8a2c713e143efab0ae197366
#
_entry.id   e4a11f2d8a2c713e143efab0ae197366
#
_cell.length_a   1.000
_cell.length_b   1.000
_cell.length_c   1.000
_cell.angle_alpha   90.00
_cell.angle_beta   90.00
_cell.angle_gamma   90.00
#
_symmetry.space_group_name_H-M   'P 1'
#
loop_
_entity.id
_entity.type
_entity.pdbx_description
1 polymer ?
#
loop_
_entity_poly.entity_id
_entity_poly.type
_entity_poly.pdbx_seq_one_letter_code
_entity_poly.pdbx_strand_id
1 'polypeptide(L)'
;MDLASFLNAKHIKDLARIISEAELLTSGEIRLHLEEKCEIETEARALEVFYSLNMGNTKLKNAVLLYISYGDQKFAICGDEGIHKNVSNRFWKSLKNSLKRSFEKKDFFNGISVTIMECGRQLRTYFPYQHDDINELENHVTFEKDLK
;
A
#
# COMPACT_ATOMS: atom_id res chain seq x y z
N MET A 1 16.90 8.93 8.18
CA MET A 1 17.16 7.53 7.73
C MET A 1 17.10 7.50 6.22
N ASP A 2 18.07 6.91 5.58
CA ASP A 2 18.04 6.75 4.13
C ASP A 2 17.29 5.48 3.73
N LEU A 3 17.06 5.31 2.44
CA LEU A 3 16.28 4.18 1.94
C LEU A 3 16.94 2.84 2.30
N ALA A 4 18.25 2.72 2.09
CA ALA A 4 18.94 1.44 2.32
C ALA A 4 18.88 1.00 3.79
N SER A 5 18.85 1.95 4.72
CA SER A 5 18.69 1.66 6.15
C SER A 5 17.25 1.25 6.50
N PHE A 6 16.28 1.76 5.76
CA PHE A 6 14.89 1.43 5.95
C PHE A 6 14.54 0.09 5.30
N LEU A 7 14.83 -0.05 4.01
CA LEU A 7 14.62 -1.26 3.23
C LEU A 7 15.78 -1.39 2.22
N ASN A 8 16.45 -2.53 2.20
CA ASN A 8 17.50 -2.74 1.19
C ASN A 8 16.91 -3.16 -0.16
N ALA A 9 17.74 -3.29 -1.18
CA ALA A 9 17.28 -3.63 -2.53
C ALA A 9 16.54 -4.97 -2.59
N LYS A 10 17.00 -5.96 -1.81
CA LYS A 10 16.34 -7.26 -1.73
C LYS A 10 14.96 -7.15 -1.09
N HIS A 11 14.83 -6.36 -0.02
CA HIS A 11 13.54 -6.10 0.62
C HIS A 11 12.54 -5.51 -0.38
N ILE A 12 12.96 -4.54 -1.17
CA ILE A 12 12.08 -3.87 -2.14
C ILE A 12 11.61 -4.87 -3.20
N LYS A 13 12.52 -5.70 -3.69
CA LYS A 13 12.20 -6.75 -4.65
C LYS A 13 11.22 -7.77 -4.07
N ASP A 14 11.45 -8.19 -2.83
CA ASP A 14 10.57 -9.13 -2.15
C ASP A 14 9.19 -8.53 -1.90
N LEU A 15 9.13 -7.24 -1.57
CA LEU A 15 7.84 -6.56 -1.38
C LEU A 15 7.03 -6.49 -2.68
N ALA A 16 7.68 -6.24 -3.80
CA ALA A 16 7.00 -6.27 -5.10
C ALA A 16 6.39 -7.64 -5.37
N ARG A 17 7.13 -8.72 -5.05
CA ARG A 17 6.63 -10.09 -5.17
C ARG A 17 5.46 -10.35 -4.22
N ILE A 18 5.56 -9.89 -2.98
CA ILE A 18 4.52 -10.06 -1.97
C ILE A 18 3.23 -9.34 -2.40
N ILE A 19 3.35 -8.15 -2.99
CA ILE A 19 2.20 -7.44 -3.55
C ILE A 19 1.54 -8.28 -4.64
N SER A 20 2.33 -8.85 -5.56
CA SER A 20 1.80 -9.71 -6.60
C SER A 20 1.06 -10.92 -6.03
N GLU A 21 1.60 -11.53 -4.98
CA GLU A 21 0.96 -12.65 -4.29
C GLU A 21 -0.35 -12.24 -3.62
N ALA A 22 -0.37 -11.08 -2.98
CA ALA A 22 -1.58 -10.56 -2.34
C ALA A 22 -2.67 -10.28 -3.38
N GLU A 23 -2.28 -9.77 -4.55
CA GLU A 23 -3.22 -9.49 -5.64
C GLU A 23 -3.79 -10.75 -6.28
N LEU A 24 -3.19 -11.91 -6.06
CA LEU A 24 -3.79 -13.18 -6.49
C LEU A 24 -4.99 -13.58 -5.62
N LEU A 25 -5.17 -12.95 -4.47
CA LEU A 25 -6.30 -13.22 -3.58
C LEU A 25 -7.54 -12.39 -3.92
N THR A 26 -7.38 -11.33 -4.69
CA THR A 26 -8.43 -10.34 -4.88
C THR A 26 -8.32 -9.68 -6.25
N SER A 27 -9.42 -9.11 -6.74
CA SER A 27 -9.40 -8.23 -7.92
C SER A 27 -8.91 -6.81 -7.56
N GLY A 28 -8.73 -6.51 -6.28
CA GLY A 28 -8.21 -5.20 -5.85
C GLY A 28 -6.76 -4.99 -6.22
N GLU A 29 -6.38 -3.74 -6.41
CA GLU A 29 -5.01 -3.35 -6.73
C GLU A 29 -4.32 -2.81 -5.49
N ILE A 30 -3.11 -3.26 -5.23
CA ILE A 30 -2.33 -2.84 -4.06
C ILE A 30 -1.01 -2.24 -4.53
N ARG A 31 -0.65 -1.10 -3.99
CA ARG A 31 0.61 -0.43 -4.31
C ARG A 31 1.28 0.11 -3.06
N LEU A 32 2.60 0.06 -3.05
CA LEU A 32 3.45 0.65 -2.02
C LEU A 32 4.20 1.82 -2.64
N HIS A 33 4.11 3.00 -2.02
CA HIS A 33 4.89 4.17 -2.44
C HIS A 33 5.84 4.59 -1.33
N LEU A 34 7.10 4.79 -1.69
CA LEU A 34 8.17 5.15 -0.77
C LEU A 34 8.76 6.50 -1.19
N GLU A 35 8.79 7.44 -0.25
CA GLU A 35 9.53 8.68 -0.46
C GLU A 35 10.24 9.08 0.83
N GLU A 36 11.25 9.92 0.73
CA GLU A 36 12.12 10.23 1.87
C GLU A 36 11.41 11.09 2.92
N LYS A 37 10.75 12.15 2.48
CA LYS A 37 10.13 13.14 3.38
C LYS A 37 8.70 13.45 3.00
N CYS A 38 7.90 13.77 4.00
CA CYS A 38 6.54 14.25 3.82
C CYS A 38 6.40 15.59 4.53
N GLU A 39 6.27 16.67 3.77
CA GLU A 39 6.25 18.03 4.30
C GLU A 39 4.86 18.53 4.67
N ILE A 40 3.82 17.80 4.30
CA ILE A 40 2.44 18.11 4.63
C ILE A 40 1.86 16.98 5.49
N GLU A 41 0.60 17.08 5.86
CA GLU A 41 -0.07 16.04 6.62
C GLU A 41 -0.06 14.72 5.83
N THR A 42 0.24 13.62 6.51
CA THR A 42 0.57 12.34 5.87
C THR A 42 -0.58 11.79 5.01
N GLU A 43 -1.81 11.85 5.51
CA GLU A 43 -2.97 11.38 4.76
C GLU A 43 -3.23 12.24 3.52
N ALA A 44 -3.02 13.55 3.63
CA ALA A 44 -3.16 14.47 2.51
C ALA A 44 -2.13 14.14 1.42
N ARG A 45 -0.89 13.87 1.81
CA ARG A 45 0.16 13.49 0.86
C ARG A 45 -0.15 12.16 0.19
N ALA A 46 -0.62 11.18 0.97
CA ALA A 46 -1.01 9.88 0.42
C ALA A 46 -2.07 10.04 -0.68
N LEU A 47 -3.04 10.93 -0.45
CA LEU A 47 -4.09 11.19 -1.43
C LEU A 47 -3.54 11.83 -2.71
N GLU A 48 -2.60 12.80 -2.58
CA GLU A 48 -1.92 13.38 -3.73
C GLU A 48 -1.19 12.32 -4.55
N VAL A 49 -0.47 11.43 -3.87
CA VAL A 49 0.27 10.35 -4.52
C VAL A 49 -0.70 9.38 -5.22
N PHE A 50 -1.79 9.03 -4.55
CA PHE A 50 -2.83 8.15 -5.10
C PHE A 50 -3.31 8.66 -6.46
N TYR A 51 -3.65 9.92 -6.54
CA TYR A 51 -4.13 10.51 -7.79
C TYR A 51 -3.01 10.73 -8.80
N SER A 52 -1.82 11.12 -8.36
CA SER A 52 -0.67 11.28 -9.24
C SER A 52 -0.29 9.96 -9.94
N LEU A 53 -0.47 8.83 -9.27
CA LEU A 53 -0.19 7.51 -9.83
C LEU A 53 -1.37 6.94 -10.62
N ASN A 54 -2.44 7.71 -10.80
CA ASN A 54 -3.66 7.28 -11.51
C ASN A 54 -4.32 6.06 -10.87
N MET A 55 -4.22 5.92 -9.57
CA MET A 55 -4.77 4.75 -8.86
C MET A 55 -6.31 4.74 -8.82
N GLY A 56 -6.93 5.89 -9.08
CA GLY A 56 -8.38 5.95 -9.24
C GLY A 56 -8.90 5.33 -10.54
N ASN A 57 -8.00 4.95 -11.44
CA ASN A 57 -8.36 4.42 -12.75
C ASN A 57 -8.53 2.90 -12.75
N THR A 58 -9.33 2.38 -11.81
CA THR A 58 -9.71 0.97 -11.78
C THR A 58 -11.20 0.84 -11.93
N LYS A 59 -11.64 -0.27 -12.49
CA LYS A 59 -13.04 -0.53 -12.82
C LYS A 59 -13.94 -0.53 -11.58
N LEU A 60 -13.48 -1.16 -10.49
CA LEU A 60 -14.27 -1.32 -9.27
C LEU A 60 -13.93 -0.31 -8.19
N LYS A 61 -13.05 0.64 -8.47
CA LYS A 61 -12.58 1.64 -7.51
C LYS A 61 -12.07 0.97 -6.24
N ASN A 62 -11.25 -0.07 -6.40
CA ASN A 62 -10.78 -0.93 -5.31
C ASN A 62 -9.26 -0.94 -5.15
N ALA A 63 -8.61 0.15 -5.50
CA ALA A 63 -7.16 0.30 -5.29
C ALA A 63 -6.87 0.71 -3.85
N VAL A 64 -5.76 0.21 -3.31
CA VAL A 64 -5.25 0.57 -1.98
C VAL A 64 -3.78 0.98 -2.12
N LEU A 65 -3.46 2.14 -1.58
CA LEU A 65 -2.09 2.65 -1.53
C LEU A 65 -1.59 2.59 -0.09
N LEU A 66 -0.44 1.95 0.10
CA LEU A 66 0.33 2.10 1.33
C LEU A 66 1.42 3.13 1.04
N TYR A 67 1.31 4.29 1.68
CA TYR A 67 2.23 5.40 1.53
C TYR A 67 3.18 5.44 2.72
N ILE A 68 4.48 5.53 2.46
CA ILE A 68 5.48 5.61 3.52
C ILE A 68 6.49 6.71 3.22
N SER A 69 6.68 7.60 4.19
CA SER A 69 7.77 8.57 4.23
C SER A 69 8.84 7.98 5.15
N TYR A 70 9.85 7.36 4.56
CA TYR A 70 10.81 6.56 5.35
C TYR A 70 11.76 7.42 6.17
N GLY A 71 12.12 8.61 5.70
CA GLY A 71 12.94 9.53 6.47
C GLY A 71 12.26 10.03 7.73
N ASP A 72 10.96 10.23 7.67
CA ASP A 72 10.14 10.68 8.80
C ASP A 72 9.54 9.52 9.58
N GLN A 73 9.63 8.30 9.07
CA GLN A 73 9.03 7.08 9.62
C GLN A 73 7.52 7.25 9.84
N LYS A 74 6.85 7.84 8.84
CA LYS A 74 5.40 8.05 8.84
C LYS A 74 4.77 7.24 7.71
N PHE A 75 3.51 6.88 7.89
CA PHE A 75 2.78 6.16 6.85
C PHE A 75 1.30 6.54 6.85
N ALA A 76 0.63 6.24 5.74
CA ALA A 76 -0.81 6.32 5.62
C ALA A 76 -1.29 5.22 4.68
N ILE A 77 -2.51 4.76 4.88
CA ILE A 77 -3.16 3.78 4.00
C ILE A 77 -4.34 4.48 3.36
N CYS A 78 -4.37 4.52 2.03
CA CYS A 78 -5.40 5.22 1.27
C CYS A 78 -6.13 4.23 0.37
N GLY A 79 -7.44 4.07 0.59
CA GLY A 79 -8.28 3.24 -0.26
C GLY A 79 -9.23 4.07 -1.10
N ASP A 80 -9.57 3.58 -2.29
CA ASP A 80 -10.51 4.24 -3.18
C ASP A 80 -11.96 4.09 -2.68
N GLU A 81 -12.91 4.69 -3.37
CA GLU A 81 -14.33 4.71 -3.01
C GLU A 81 -14.91 3.31 -2.77
N GLY A 82 -14.60 2.35 -3.63
CA GLY A 82 -15.09 0.98 -3.51
C GLY A 82 -14.62 0.31 -2.23
N ILE A 83 -13.45 0.71 -1.75
CA ILE A 83 -12.91 0.23 -0.48
C ILE A 83 -13.69 0.81 0.70
N HIS A 84 -13.89 2.14 0.70
CA HIS A 84 -14.60 2.81 1.79
C HIS A 84 -16.03 2.33 1.97
N LYS A 85 -16.69 1.97 0.87
CA LYS A 85 -18.08 1.47 0.92
C LYS A 85 -18.20 0.08 1.52
N ASN A 86 -17.17 -0.76 1.39
CA ASN A 86 -17.27 -2.19 1.68
C ASN A 86 -16.46 -2.67 2.87
N VAL A 87 -15.34 -2.02 3.18
CA VAL A 87 -14.42 -2.47 4.21
C VAL A 87 -14.56 -1.61 5.47
N SER A 88 -14.67 -2.26 6.63
CA SER A 88 -14.94 -1.56 7.89
C SER A 88 -13.76 -0.69 8.35
N ASN A 89 -14.09 0.42 9.03
CA ASN A 89 -13.09 1.27 9.64
C ASN A 89 -12.30 0.54 10.74
N ARG A 90 -12.91 -0.44 11.39
CA ARG A 90 -12.23 -1.26 12.41
C ARG A 90 -11.04 -2.01 11.82
N PHE A 91 -11.20 -2.57 10.62
CA PHE A 91 -10.11 -3.26 9.94
C PHE A 91 -8.94 -2.32 9.68
N TRP A 92 -9.22 -1.14 9.11
CA TRP A 92 -8.17 -0.16 8.78
C TRP A 92 -7.44 0.31 10.03
N LYS A 93 -8.18 0.57 11.10
CA LYS A 93 -7.61 1.02 12.37
C LYS A 93 -6.69 -0.05 12.95
N SER A 94 -7.13 -1.30 12.94
CA SER A 94 -6.34 -2.44 13.43
C SER A 94 -5.05 -2.59 12.62
N LEU A 95 -5.15 -2.46 11.30
CA LEU A 95 -4.02 -2.58 10.39
C LEU A 95 -2.99 -1.46 10.63
N LYS A 96 -3.46 -0.22 10.76
CA LYS A 96 -2.60 0.93 11.08
C LYS A 96 -1.88 0.76 12.41
N ASN A 97 -2.59 0.28 13.44
CA ASN A 97 -1.99 0.06 14.76
C ASN A 97 -0.92 -1.02 14.70
N SER A 98 -1.15 -2.08 13.95
CA SER A 98 -0.17 -3.16 13.76
C SER A 98 1.10 -2.64 13.08
N LEU A 99 0.95 -1.86 12.03
CA LEU A 99 2.09 -1.31 11.30
C LEU A 99 2.86 -0.31 12.16
N LYS A 100 2.14 0.51 12.94
CA LYS A 100 2.76 1.45 13.87
C LYS A 100 3.66 0.73 14.88
N ARG A 101 3.17 -0.38 15.45
CA ARG A 101 3.97 -1.19 16.39
C ARG A 101 5.23 -1.74 15.72
N SER A 102 5.12 -2.20 14.48
CA SER A 102 6.28 -2.69 13.74
C SER A 102 7.31 -1.59 13.50
N PHE A 103 6.85 -0.38 13.18
CA PHE A 103 7.74 0.78 12.99
C PHE A 103 8.44 1.17 14.28
N GLU A 104 7.74 1.13 15.40
CA GLU A 104 8.33 1.42 16.72
C GLU A 104 9.43 0.42 17.07
N LYS A 105 9.30 -0.83 16.65
CA LYS A 105 10.31 -1.88 16.83
C LYS A 105 11.38 -1.87 15.75
N LYS A 106 11.26 -1.00 14.76
CA LYS A 106 12.13 -0.93 13.57
C LYS A 106 12.11 -2.22 12.75
N ASP A 107 11.01 -2.95 12.79
CA ASP A 107 10.80 -4.17 12.02
C ASP A 107 10.00 -3.80 10.75
N PHE A 108 10.64 -3.02 9.89
CA PHE A 108 9.96 -2.39 8.75
C PHE A 108 9.51 -3.37 7.68
N PHE A 109 10.42 -4.21 7.22
CA PHE A 109 10.11 -5.16 6.15
C PHE A 109 8.96 -6.10 6.53
N ASN A 110 9.04 -6.72 7.69
CA ASN A 110 8.00 -7.65 8.15
C ASN A 110 6.68 -6.93 8.39
N GLY A 111 6.71 -5.75 8.98
CA GLY A 111 5.51 -4.95 9.20
C GLY A 111 4.79 -4.60 7.91
N ILE A 112 5.54 -4.16 6.91
CA ILE A 112 4.99 -3.81 5.59
C ILE A 112 4.46 -5.07 4.90
N SER A 113 5.20 -6.18 4.95
CA SER A 113 4.80 -7.45 4.34
C SER A 113 3.47 -7.94 4.91
N VAL A 114 3.33 -7.94 6.23
CA VAL A 114 2.10 -8.37 6.91
C VAL A 114 0.93 -7.44 6.52
N THR A 115 1.19 -6.14 6.48
CA THR A 115 0.16 -5.15 6.09
C THR A 115 -0.38 -5.43 4.68
N ILE A 116 0.52 -5.67 3.73
CA ILE A 116 0.13 -5.96 2.34
C ILE A 116 -0.69 -7.26 2.27
N MET A 117 -0.25 -8.32 2.93
CA MET A 117 -0.96 -9.60 2.89
C MET A 117 -2.32 -9.52 3.58
N GLU A 118 -2.42 -8.81 4.70
CA GLU A 118 -3.70 -8.62 5.38
C GLU A 118 -4.68 -7.80 4.53
N CYS A 119 -4.18 -6.80 3.79
CA CYS A 119 -5.00 -6.09 2.81
C CYS A 119 -5.56 -7.06 1.77
N GLY A 120 -4.73 -7.92 1.21
CA GLY A 120 -5.16 -8.90 0.21
C GLY A 120 -6.24 -9.84 0.76
N ARG A 121 -6.05 -10.34 1.97
CA ARG A 121 -7.02 -11.22 2.61
C ARG A 121 -8.35 -10.55 2.87
N GLN A 122 -8.33 -9.30 3.34
CA GLN A 122 -9.55 -8.55 3.60
C GLN A 122 -10.28 -8.20 2.30
N LEU A 123 -9.53 -7.75 1.30
CA LEU A 123 -10.10 -7.40 0.01
C LEU A 123 -10.74 -8.62 -0.69
N ARG A 124 -10.20 -9.81 -0.46
CA ARG A 124 -10.76 -11.04 -1.02
C ARG A 124 -12.23 -11.23 -0.64
N THR A 125 -12.62 -10.82 0.56
CA THR A 125 -13.99 -10.93 1.04
C THR A 125 -14.97 -10.12 0.19
N TYR A 126 -14.56 -8.93 -0.24
CA TYR A 126 -15.43 -8.00 -0.97
C TYR A 126 -15.14 -7.95 -2.47
N PHE A 127 -13.90 -8.24 -2.85
CA PHE A 127 -13.44 -8.19 -4.23
C PHE A 127 -12.63 -9.44 -4.54
N PRO A 128 -13.29 -10.61 -4.64
CA PRO A 128 -12.56 -11.86 -4.88
C PRO A 128 -11.85 -11.84 -6.22
N TYR A 129 -10.76 -12.59 -6.30
CA TYR A 129 -10.01 -12.74 -7.53
C TYR A 129 -10.90 -13.40 -8.60
N GLN A 130 -10.82 -12.90 -9.83
CA GLN A 130 -11.54 -13.45 -10.96
C GLN A 130 -10.51 -14.03 -11.94
N HIS A 131 -10.88 -15.16 -12.55
CA HIS A 131 -9.97 -15.90 -13.43
C HIS A 131 -9.41 -15.06 -14.57
N ASP A 132 -10.18 -14.10 -15.07
CA ASP A 132 -9.79 -13.22 -16.16
C ASP A 132 -9.32 -11.83 -15.70
N ASP A 133 -9.03 -11.69 -14.43
CA ASP A 133 -8.49 -10.43 -13.90
C ASP A 133 -7.15 -10.11 -14.55
N ILE A 134 -7.01 -8.86 -14.94
CA ILE A 134 -5.75 -8.32 -15.42
C ILE A 134 -5.26 -7.28 -14.42
N ASN A 135 -3.96 -7.13 -14.32
CA ASN A 135 -3.36 -6.09 -13.50
C ASN A 135 -3.57 -4.74 -14.19
N GLU A 136 -4.45 -3.92 -13.64
CA GLU A 136 -4.81 -2.62 -14.20
C GLU A 136 -3.74 -1.55 -13.92
N LEU A 137 -2.88 -1.78 -12.92
CA LEU A 137 -1.81 -0.87 -12.53
C LEU A 137 -0.47 -1.61 -12.58
N GLU A 138 0.49 -1.08 -13.32
CA GLU A 138 1.71 -1.81 -13.67
C GLU A 138 2.77 -1.88 -12.57
N ASN A 139 2.97 -0.81 -11.81
CA ASN A 139 4.07 -0.73 -10.83
C ASN A 139 3.59 -0.95 -9.42
N HIS A 140 4.07 -2.02 -8.76
CA HIS A 140 3.69 -2.37 -7.40
C HIS A 140 4.41 -1.53 -6.35
N VAL A 141 5.67 -1.17 -6.58
CA VAL A 141 6.44 -0.30 -5.69
C VAL A 141 6.86 0.93 -6.48
N THR A 142 6.52 2.10 -5.98
CA THR A 142 6.82 3.37 -6.65
C THR A 142 7.60 4.30 -5.73
N PHE A 143 8.26 5.28 -6.34
CA PHE A 143 9.09 6.29 -5.68
C PHE A 143 8.73 7.66 -6.23
N GLU A 144 9.35 8.71 -5.67
CA GLU A 144 9.10 10.09 -6.11
C GLU A 144 9.28 10.27 -7.61
N LYS A 145 10.27 9.60 -8.22
CA LYS A 145 10.53 9.70 -9.67
C LYS A 145 9.38 9.18 -10.53
N ASP A 146 8.48 8.39 -9.97
CA ASP A 146 7.34 7.82 -10.68
C ASP A 146 6.12 8.74 -10.69
N LEU A 147 6.15 9.81 -9.92
CA LEU A 147 5.05 10.78 -9.85
C LEU A 147 5.02 11.66 -11.08
N LYS A 148 3.82 12.08 -11.44
CA LYS A 148 3.59 12.94 -12.61
C LYS A 148 3.42 14.40 -12.23
#